data_381fcc4174c2e6c5567063c2812d95f8
#
_entry.id   381fcc4174c2e6c5567063c2812d95f8
#
_cell.length_a   1.000
_cell.length_b   1.000
_cell.length_c   1.000
_cell.angle_alpha   90.00
_cell.angle_beta   90.00
_cell.angle_gamma   90.00
#
_symmetry.space_group_name_H-M   'P 1'
#
loop_
_entity.id
_entity.type
_entity.pdbx_description
1 polymer ?
#
loop_
_entity_poly.entity_id
_entity_poly.type
_entity_poly.pdbx_seq_one_letter_code
_entity_poly.pdbx_strand_id
1 'polypeptide(L)'
;LALTNFSLRADNSSALNGYSPGNQLSKIDGLELLNLWGKQPKVVQNLFTLIDTALSQSKKCTYANVARDQKVQEFCKRNNIRHLGGPMLGCVTQNGVKVWVRTVRPATVKVKIKMKGSSKIFGPVESSEKSDLVASVQVDGLKPGKSYSYEVLIDGEPIPIHVKTSITTLPVDQKIRIAFGTCPHRWGLGNQKQADRILKHKPSALLMYGDLGSQDKNEHVGKHRSDYQIRDLFPAWQSLSGSIPTFTSWDDHDYFDNDRSGIPKNFTNKDRLAVRKVFSQAWNNPSVGFNDDRGGIFFRTRLGPCDVIMLDNRYFRTGEKRGFLGNGQTEWLKEQLLDCKGEFIIITCGTMWTDHISKGKDSWGKFDPEGREELFQFIEKNRIPGVLLLSGDRHGACGFRIPRPSGHTFYEFEAATLGGRSGPASGAMKHPDALYAFGSTYAFGELNVDASLPDPEVKYRLIHESGKVLYELSLKRSELTPPA
;
A
#
# COMPACT_ATOMS: atom_id res chain seq x y z
N LEU A 1 15.65 25.97 18.96
CA LEU A 1 15.62 27.12 18.04
C LEU A 1 16.21 26.71 16.71
N ALA A 2 15.52 26.97 15.62
CA ALA A 2 15.87 26.87 14.20
C ALA A 2 15.47 25.57 13.47
N LEU A 3 14.15 25.34 13.34
CA LEU A 3 13.57 24.67 12.18
C LEU A 3 12.42 25.56 11.65
N THR A 4 12.77 26.83 11.32
CA THR A 4 11.85 27.75 10.66
C THR A 4 12.04 27.68 9.16
N ASN A 5 10.94 27.41 8.45
CA ASN A 5 10.69 27.72 7.05
C ASN A 5 11.75 27.30 6.03
N PHE A 6 11.78 26.01 5.67
CA PHE A 6 12.32 25.62 4.38
C PHE A 6 11.15 25.24 3.45
N SER A 7 10.76 26.18 2.61
CA SER A 7 9.99 25.95 1.40
C SER A 7 10.88 25.14 0.44
N LEU A 8 10.77 23.81 0.47
CA LEU A 8 11.39 22.94 -0.52
C LEU A 8 10.61 23.02 -1.83
N ARG A 9 10.86 24.05 -2.61
CA ARG A 9 10.63 24.03 -4.06
C ARG A 9 11.90 23.50 -4.71
N ALA A 10 12.04 22.19 -4.84
CA ALA A 10 12.96 21.57 -5.76
C ALA A 10 12.15 21.01 -6.93
N ASP A 11 12.44 21.48 -8.11
CA ASP A 11 11.91 20.96 -9.36
C ASP A 11 12.71 19.69 -9.71
N ASN A 12 12.34 18.55 -9.07
CA ASN A 12 13.13 17.31 -9.06
C ASN A 12 12.75 16.31 -10.15
N SER A 13 12.04 16.73 -11.21
CA SER A 13 11.87 15.88 -12.40
C SER A 13 13.21 15.53 -13.08
N SER A 14 14.28 16.28 -12.75
CA SER A 14 15.63 16.04 -13.26
C SER A 14 16.43 14.98 -12.50
N ALA A 15 16.07 14.66 -11.26
CA ALA A 15 16.85 13.72 -10.44
C ALA A 15 16.82 12.28 -11.00
N LEU A 16 15.71 11.88 -11.63
CA LEU A 16 15.58 10.56 -12.26
C LEU A 16 16.03 10.54 -13.74
N ASN A 17 16.22 11.70 -14.37
CA ASN A 17 16.65 11.78 -15.78
C ASN A 17 18.10 11.32 -16.02
N GLY A 18 18.91 11.17 -14.99
CA GLY A 18 20.27 10.62 -15.05
C GLY A 18 20.37 9.13 -14.74
N TYR A 19 19.27 8.49 -14.26
CA TYR A 19 19.24 7.08 -13.95
C TYR A 19 18.47 6.32 -15.03
N SER A 20 19.15 5.39 -15.71
CA SER A 20 18.47 4.42 -16.59
C SER A 20 17.42 3.67 -15.76
N PRO A 21 16.14 3.61 -16.20
CA PRO A 21 15.07 3.05 -15.38
C PRO A 21 15.34 1.59 -15.09
N GLY A 22 15.42 1.25 -13.82
CA GLY A 22 15.14 -0.07 -13.32
C GLY A 22 16.27 -0.82 -12.62
N ASN A 23 17.46 -0.98 -13.15
CA ASN A 23 18.47 -1.88 -12.55
C ASN A 23 19.52 -1.17 -11.68
N GLN A 24 19.62 0.14 -11.73
CA GLN A 24 20.60 0.90 -10.96
C GLN A 24 20.09 1.32 -9.57
N LEU A 25 18.82 1.75 -9.47
CA LEU A 25 18.22 2.21 -8.22
C LEU A 25 18.12 1.11 -7.14
N SER A 26 17.94 -0.15 -7.54
CA SER A 26 17.92 -1.28 -6.60
C SER A 26 19.27 -1.53 -5.91
N LYS A 27 20.38 -1.07 -6.52
CA LYS A 27 21.75 -1.25 -6.02
C LYS A 27 22.28 -0.05 -5.21
N ILE A 28 21.56 1.07 -5.23
CA ILE A 28 21.94 2.28 -4.49
C ILE A 28 21.83 2.03 -2.98
N ASP A 29 22.73 2.56 -2.19
CA ASP A 29 22.67 2.46 -0.74
C ASP A 29 21.49 3.25 -0.15
N GLY A 30 21.13 2.93 1.08
CA GLY A 30 19.94 3.52 1.72
C GLY A 30 20.07 5.04 1.93
N LEU A 31 21.25 5.55 2.19
CA LEU A 31 21.49 7.00 2.39
C LEU A 31 21.37 7.77 1.07
N GLU A 32 21.86 7.20 -0.01
CA GLU A 32 21.70 7.77 -1.35
C GLU A 32 20.24 7.79 -1.78
N LEU A 33 19.50 6.68 -1.54
CA LEU A 33 18.07 6.62 -1.78
C LEU A 33 17.27 7.63 -0.96
N LEU A 34 17.63 7.81 0.31
CA LEU A 34 16.99 8.80 1.18
C LEU A 34 17.12 10.22 0.62
N ASN A 35 18.20 10.51 -0.11
CA ASN A 35 18.47 11.82 -0.72
C ASN A 35 18.04 11.91 -2.19
N LEU A 36 17.49 10.87 -2.79
CA LEU A 36 17.14 10.79 -4.22
C LEU A 36 16.17 11.91 -4.66
N TRP A 37 15.19 12.23 -3.82
CA TRP A 37 14.17 13.25 -4.08
C TRP A 37 14.52 14.63 -3.53
N GLY A 38 15.77 14.83 -3.16
CA GLY A 38 16.29 16.04 -2.56
C GLY A 38 17.06 15.74 -1.28
N LYS A 39 18.10 16.50 -1.05
CA LYS A 39 18.98 16.30 0.11
C LYS A 39 18.23 16.51 1.41
N GLN A 40 18.12 15.46 2.22
CA GLN A 40 17.49 15.52 3.52
C GLN A 40 18.34 16.32 4.55
N PRO A 41 17.72 16.91 5.57
CA PRO A 41 18.44 17.55 6.67
C PRO A 41 19.48 16.60 7.29
N LYS A 42 20.62 17.12 7.73
CA LYS A 42 21.70 16.30 8.29
C LYS A 42 21.27 15.46 9.50
N VAL A 43 20.31 15.96 10.30
CA VAL A 43 19.75 15.21 11.42
C VAL A 43 18.99 13.97 10.94
N VAL A 44 18.25 14.06 9.83
CA VAL A 44 17.51 12.92 9.24
C VAL A 44 18.48 11.91 8.64
N GLN A 45 19.52 12.36 7.93
CA GLN A 45 20.55 11.49 7.38
C GLN A 45 21.29 10.72 8.47
N ASN A 46 21.70 11.40 9.54
CA ASN A 46 22.40 10.78 10.67
C ASN A 46 21.48 9.79 11.42
N LEU A 47 20.21 10.14 11.61
CA LEU A 47 19.22 9.25 12.22
C LEU A 47 19.10 7.96 11.40
N PHE A 48 18.92 8.09 10.08
CA PHE A 48 18.83 6.93 9.19
C PHE A 48 20.08 6.05 9.29
N THR A 49 21.28 6.64 9.19
CA THR A 49 22.56 5.90 9.27
C THR A 49 22.69 5.12 10.57
N LEU A 50 22.34 5.71 11.71
CA LEU A 50 22.38 5.03 13.01
C LEU A 50 21.41 3.86 13.07
N ILE A 51 20.15 4.05 12.60
CA ILE A 51 19.12 3.01 12.59
C ILE A 51 19.51 1.88 11.63
N ASP A 52 19.93 2.20 10.40
CA ASP A 52 20.37 1.22 9.41
C ASP A 52 21.53 0.37 9.93
N THR A 53 22.52 1.02 10.58
CA THR A 53 23.62 0.33 11.23
C THR A 53 23.12 -0.67 12.28
N ALA A 54 22.22 -0.25 13.17
CA ALA A 54 21.67 -1.11 14.21
C ALA A 54 20.87 -2.29 13.65
N LEU A 55 20.09 -2.07 12.57
CA LEU A 55 19.27 -3.09 11.92
C LEU A 55 20.07 -4.04 11.01
N SER A 56 21.23 -3.60 10.51
CA SER A 56 22.07 -4.39 9.59
C SER A 56 23.09 -5.29 10.28
N GLN A 57 23.23 -5.22 11.61
CA GLN A 57 24.20 -6.02 12.38
C GLN A 57 23.99 -7.53 12.21
N SER A 58 22.77 -7.98 12.04
CA SER A 58 22.44 -9.37 11.72
C SER A 58 21.13 -9.49 10.96
N LYS A 59 20.92 -10.64 10.30
CA LYS A 59 19.67 -10.93 9.57
C LYS A 59 18.42 -10.88 10.45
N LYS A 60 18.55 -11.02 11.77
CA LYS A 60 17.43 -11.10 12.73
C LYS A 60 17.16 -9.82 13.51
N CYS A 61 17.89 -8.73 13.23
CA CYS A 61 17.70 -7.47 13.93
C CYS A 61 16.29 -6.91 13.78
N THR A 62 15.80 -6.32 14.86
CA THR A 62 14.48 -5.72 14.98
C THR A 62 14.61 -4.31 15.57
N TYR A 63 13.52 -3.57 15.67
CA TYR A 63 13.56 -2.28 16.38
C TYR A 63 13.83 -2.42 17.89
N ALA A 64 13.77 -3.62 18.47
CA ALA A 64 14.32 -3.86 19.80
C ALA A 64 15.84 -3.57 19.87
N ASN A 65 16.58 -3.90 18.80
CA ASN A 65 18.00 -3.56 18.68
C ASN A 65 18.21 -2.04 18.62
N VAL A 66 17.36 -1.35 17.87
CA VAL A 66 17.35 0.13 17.79
C VAL A 66 17.06 0.77 19.16
N ALA A 67 16.06 0.24 19.90
CA ALA A 67 15.70 0.74 21.23
C ALA A 67 16.82 0.56 22.27
N ARG A 68 17.68 -0.45 22.09
CA ARG A 68 18.80 -0.77 23.01
C ARG A 68 20.12 -0.18 22.56
N ASP A 69 20.21 0.37 21.32
CA ASP A 69 21.44 0.98 20.83
C ASP A 69 21.65 2.34 21.47
N GLN A 70 22.70 2.45 22.27
CA GLN A 70 23.02 3.67 23.03
C GLN A 70 23.22 4.88 22.12
N LYS A 71 23.88 4.72 20.95
CA LYS A 71 24.15 5.83 20.02
C LYS A 71 22.84 6.37 19.43
N VAL A 72 21.90 5.47 19.08
CA VAL A 72 20.57 5.87 18.63
C VAL A 72 19.81 6.60 19.71
N GLN A 73 19.78 6.08 20.95
CA GLN A 73 19.03 6.68 22.05
C GLN A 73 19.59 8.06 22.44
N GLU A 74 20.92 8.22 22.54
CA GLU A 74 21.56 9.50 22.82
C GLU A 74 21.32 10.51 21.69
N PHE A 75 21.39 10.07 20.42
CA PHE A 75 21.11 10.93 19.28
C PHE A 75 19.65 11.41 19.29
N CYS A 76 18.71 10.52 19.49
CA CYS A 76 17.29 10.85 19.55
C CYS A 76 16.97 11.79 20.73
N LYS A 77 17.52 11.54 21.91
CA LYS A 77 17.35 12.39 23.09
C LYS A 77 17.87 13.82 22.82
N ARG A 78 19.08 13.95 22.24
CA ARG A 78 19.72 15.23 21.94
C ARG A 78 18.94 16.06 20.91
N ASN A 79 18.28 15.39 19.95
CA ASN A 79 17.54 16.03 18.88
C ASN A 79 16.02 16.07 19.13
N ASN A 80 15.55 15.69 20.33
CA ASN A 80 14.13 15.60 20.70
C ASN A 80 13.30 14.74 19.73
N ILE A 81 13.86 13.63 19.23
CA ILE A 81 13.18 12.67 18.35
C ILE A 81 12.54 11.61 19.23
N ARG A 82 11.21 11.45 19.13
CA ARG A 82 10.42 10.50 19.93
C ARG A 82 9.77 9.38 19.09
N HIS A 83 9.72 9.54 17.77
CA HIS A 83 9.18 8.56 16.83
C HIS A 83 10.10 8.37 15.63
N LEU A 84 10.02 7.20 15.02
CA LEU A 84 10.81 6.76 13.89
C LEU A 84 9.99 6.64 12.61
N GLY A 85 8.66 6.59 12.73
CA GLY A 85 7.74 6.49 11.60
C GLY A 85 6.31 6.87 11.96
N GLY A 86 5.54 7.23 10.96
CA GLY A 86 4.17 7.72 11.10
C GLY A 86 4.07 9.22 11.44
N PRO A 87 2.83 9.70 11.72
CA PRO A 87 1.60 8.92 11.79
C PRO A 87 1.16 8.38 10.42
N MET A 88 0.63 7.15 10.41
CA MET A 88 0.04 6.54 9.25
C MET A 88 -1.40 6.12 9.55
N LEU A 89 -2.34 6.60 8.75
CA LEU A 89 -3.75 6.28 8.88
C LEU A 89 -4.08 4.95 8.21
N GLY A 90 -5.02 4.21 8.80
CA GLY A 90 -5.56 2.97 8.23
C GLY A 90 -6.92 2.63 8.83
N CYS A 91 -7.56 1.56 8.36
CA CYS A 91 -8.81 1.04 8.92
C CYS A 91 -9.91 2.11 9.06
N VAL A 92 -10.05 3.00 8.08
CA VAL A 92 -11.04 4.08 8.11
C VAL A 92 -12.46 3.51 8.00
N THR A 93 -13.36 4.11 8.78
CA THR A 93 -14.80 3.84 8.77
C THR A 93 -15.57 5.16 8.71
N GLN A 94 -16.90 5.10 8.74
CA GLN A 94 -17.74 6.29 8.88
C GLN A 94 -17.51 7.03 10.21
N ASN A 95 -17.04 6.33 11.25
CA ASN A 95 -16.95 6.86 12.60
C ASN A 95 -15.55 6.80 13.20
N GLY A 96 -14.57 6.28 12.50
CA GLY A 96 -13.25 6.08 13.10
C GLY A 96 -12.12 5.81 12.11
N VAL A 97 -10.93 5.68 12.67
CA VAL A 97 -9.68 5.39 11.96
C VAL A 97 -8.66 4.83 12.94
N LYS A 98 -7.71 4.03 12.48
CA LYS A 98 -6.50 3.71 13.26
C LYS A 98 -5.35 4.64 12.90
N VAL A 99 -4.60 5.07 13.91
CA VAL A 99 -3.39 5.89 13.76
C VAL A 99 -2.19 5.06 14.22
N TRP A 100 -1.35 4.65 13.29
CA TRP A 100 -0.13 3.89 13.51
C TRP A 100 1.06 4.82 13.71
N VAL A 101 1.89 4.52 14.71
CA VAL A 101 3.15 5.25 14.99
C VAL A 101 4.21 4.25 15.44
N ARG A 102 5.47 4.44 14.99
CA ARG A 102 6.63 3.73 15.52
C ARG A 102 7.44 4.66 16.42
N THR A 103 7.61 4.29 17.67
CA THR A 103 8.36 5.06 18.68
C THR A 103 9.86 4.74 18.63
N VAL A 104 10.69 5.54 19.31
CA VAL A 104 12.14 5.30 19.42
C VAL A 104 12.47 4.21 20.45
N ARG A 105 11.63 4.06 21.47
CA ARG A 105 11.71 3.12 22.58
C ARG A 105 10.30 2.76 23.03
N PRO A 106 10.11 1.72 23.87
CA PRO A 106 8.81 1.47 24.47
C PRO A 106 8.24 2.74 25.12
N ALA A 107 6.97 3.05 24.78
CA ALA A 107 6.34 4.31 25.17
C ALA A 107 4.82 4.21 25.10
N THR A 108 4.15 5.11 25.83
CA THR A 108 2.69 5.28 25.78
C THR A 108 2.30 6.21 24.66
N VAL A 109 1.42 5.77 23.76
CA VAL A 109 0.94 6.55 22.62
C VAL A 109 -0.54 6.89 22.79
N LYS A 110 -0.88 8.17 22.56
CA LYS A 110 -2.25 8.68 22.52
C LYS A 110 -2.45 9.55 21.27
N VAL A 111 -3.71 9.67 20.83
CA VAL A 111 -4.10 10.55 19.73
C VAL A 111 -5.11 11.57 20.26
N LYS A 112 -4.82 12.85 20.05
CA LYS A 112 -5.69 13.96 20.40
C LYS A 112 -6.37 14.51 19.16
N ILE A 113 -7.66 14.46 19.09
CA ILE A 113 -8.49 15.02 18.01
C ILE A 113 -8.96 16.40 18.42
N LYS A 114 -8.72 17.41 17.55
CA LYS A 114 -9.23 18.76 17.73
C LYS A 114 -10.64 18.85 17.17
N MET A 115 -11.57 19.31 17.99
CA MET A 115 -12.96 19.55 17.64
C MET A 115 -13.28 21.05 17.82
N LYS A 116 -14.42 21.51 17.28
CA LYS A 116 -14.85 22.90 17.48
C LYS A 116 -15.11 23.15 18.98
N GLY A 117 -14.25 23.96 19.62
CA GLY A 117 -14.35 24.32 21.02
C GLY A 117 -13.91 23.28 22.06
N SER A 118 -13.39 22.12 21.63
CA SER A 118 -12.96 21.05 22.53
C SER A 118 -11.88 20.16 21.88
N SER A 119 -11.39 19.19 22.66
CA SER A 119 -10.55 18.10 22.12
C SER A 119 -10.92 16.80 22.81
N LYS A 120 -10.70 15.67 22.10
CA LYS A 120 -10.88 14.33 22.64
C LYS A 120 -9.58 13.54 22.49
N ILE A 121 -9.20 12.79 23.52
CA ILE A 121 -7.98 11.98 23.55
C ILE A 121 -8.38 10.50 23.50
N PHE A 122 -7.69 9.74 22.65
CA PHE A 122 -7.85 8.30 22.43
C PHE A 122 -6.58 7.56 22.81
N GLY A 123 -6.67 6.30 23.16
CA GLY A 123 -5.62 5.52 23.79
C GLY A 123 -5.75 5.54 25.32
N PRO A 124 -4.72 5.17 26.09
CA PRO A 124 -3.36 4.87 25.65
C PRO A 124 -3.22 3.52 24.94
N VAL A 125 -2.18 3.42 24.09
CA VAL A 125 -1.67 2.17 23.53
C VAL A 125 -0.16 2.13 23.77
N GLU A 126 0.33 1.01 24.32
CA GLU A 126 1.75 0.83 24.58
C GLU A 126 2.47 0.29 23.34
N SER A 127 3.51 0.99 22.90
CA SER A 127 4.51 0.42 22.00
C SER A 127 5.49 -0.44 22.77
N SER A 128 5.97 -1.53 22.18
CA SER A 128 6.89 -2.46 22.84
C SER A 128 7.89 -3.05 21.85
N GLU A 129 8.96 -3.63 22.37
CA GLU A 129 9.92 -4.38 21.53
C GLU A 129 9.25 -5.57 20.81
N LYS A 130 8.22 -6.19 21.41
CA LYS A 130 7.46 -7.30 20.80
C LYS A 130 6.62 -6.85 19.61
N SER A 131 6.12 -5.60 19.65
CA SER A 131 5.38 -4.97 18.56
C SER A 131 6.28 -4.20 17.58
N ASP A 132 7.60 -4.40 17.63
CA ASP A 132 8.57 -3.67 16.81
C ASP A 132 8.50 -2.14 17.01
N LEU A 133 8.24 -1.74 18.27
CA LEU A 133 8.01 -0.36 18.74
C LEU A 133 6.78 0.33 18.09
N VAL A 134 5.85 -0.45 17.56
CA VAL A 134 4.62 0.06 16.95
C VAL A 134 3.51 0.16 17.98
N ALA A 135 2.77 1.25 17.92
CA ALA A 135 1.46 1.43 18.55
C ALA A 135 0.45 1.87 17.49
N SER A 136 -0.73 1.25 17.47
CA SER A 136 -1.87 1.64 16.62
C SER A 136 -3.04 2.05 17.49
N VAL A 137 -3.32 3.34 17.54
CA VAL A 137 -4.39 3.91 18.36
C VAL A 137 -5.69 3.94 17.59
N GLN A 138 -6.73 3.28 18.13
CA GLN A 138 -8.08 3.36 17.57
C GLN A 138 -8.73 4.69 17.97
N VAL A 139 -9.25 5.40 16.99
CA VAL A 139 -10.01 6.64 17.13
C VAL A 139 -11.43 6.38 16.67
N ASP A 140 -12.42 6.51 17.56
CA ASP A 140 -13.82 6.20 17.30
C ASP A 140 -14.76 7.32 17.75
N GLY A 141 -16.04 7.24 17.28
CA GLY A 141 -17.09 8.19 17.64
C GLY A 141 -16.94 9.55 16.97
N LEU A 142 -16.25 9.58 15.81
CA LEU A 142 -16.21 10.74 14.93
C LEU A 142 -17.49 10.80 14.09
N LYS A 143 -17.83 11.99 13.58
CA LYS A 143 -18.97 12.17 12.67
C LYS A 143 -18.59 11.76 11.25
N PRO A 144 -19.47 11.07 10.51
CA PRO A 144 -19.22 10.67 9.13
C PRO A 144 -18.96 11.85 8.18
N GLY A 145 -18.07 11.64 7.20
CA GLY A 145 -17.76 12.64 6.17
C GLY A 145 -17.12 13.93 6.69
N LYS A 146 -16.52 13.91 7.87
CA LYS A 146 -15.88 15.09 8.47
C LYS A 146 -14.38 14.95 8.55
N SER A 147 -13.70 16.09 8.42
CA SER A 147 -12.25 16.20 8.56
C SER A 147 -11.87 16.78 9.92
N TYR A 148 -10.83 16.23 10.52
CA TYR A 148 -10.33 16.60 11.84
C TYR A 148 -8.82 16.79 11.81
N SER A 149 -8.32 17.85 12.45
CA SER A 149 -6.91 17.95 12.79
C SER A 149 -6.62 17.09 14.01
N TYR A 150 -5.46 16.46 14.03
CA TYR A 150 -5.04 15.60 15.14
C TYR A 150 -3.60 15.83 15.55
N GLU A 151 -3.27 15.41 16.74
CA GLU A 151 -1.92 15.38 17.31
C GLU A 151 -1.66 13.96 17.86
N VAL A 152 -0.44 13.48 17.69
CA VAL A 152 0.03 12.26 18.36
C VAL A 152 0.83 12.67 19.59
N LEU A 153 0.53 12.03 20.72
CA LEU A 153 1.21 12.25 21.99
C LEU A 153 2.01 10.98 22.32
N ILE A 154 3.30 11.13 22.59
CA ILE A 154 4.18 10.06 23.09
C ILE A 154 4.65 10.43 24.48
N ASP A 155 4.39 9.57 25.47
CA ASP A 155 4.64 9.84 26.89
C ASP A 155 4.02 11.17 27.37
N GLY A 156 2.83 11.50 26.86
CA GLY A 156 2.07 12.70 27.17
C GLY A 156 2.43 13.95 26.34
N GLU A 157 3.52 13.92 25.61
CA GLU A 157 4.03 15.07 24.86
C GLU A 157 3.74 14.97 23.35
N PRO A 158 3.32 16.05 22.68
CA PRO A 158 3.09 16.03 21.25
C PRO A 158 4.38 15.81 20.47
N ILE A 159 4.32 14.96 19.44
CA ILE A 159 5.42 14.80 18.50
C ILE A 159 5.38 15.91 17.44
N PRO A 160 6.54 16.41 17.00
CA PRO A 160 6.59 17.36 15.90
C PRO A 160 6.21 16.66 14.59
N ILE A 161 5.13 17.08 13.93
CA ILE A 161 4.76 16.67 12.58
C ILE A 161 4.96 17.86 11.67
N HIS A 162 5.93 17.76 10.77
CA HIS A 162 6.34 18.86 9.88
C HIS A 162 5.51 18.98 8.60
N VAL A 163 4.56 18.08 8.40
CA VAL A 163 3.68 18.04 7.25
C VAL A 163 2.22 18.25 7.70
N LYS A 164 1.39 18.78 6.80
CA LYS A 164 -0.03 18.94 7.08
C LYS A 164 -0.71 17.57 7.07
N THR A 165 -1.35 17.21 8.17
CA THR A 165 -2.07 15.95 8.33
C THR A 165 -3.52 16.19 8.78
N SER A 166 -4.42 15.28 8.41
CA SER A 166 -5.82 15.33 8.82
C SER A 166 -6.47 13.96 8.73
N ILE A 167 -7.42 13.67 9.61
CA ILE A 167 -8.28 12.50 9.52
C ILE A 167 -9.57 12.90 8.84
N THR A 168 -9.98 12.18 7.80
CA THR A 168 -11.30 12.31 7.18
C THR A 168 -12.01 10.97 7.24
N THR A 169 -13.20 10.95 7.88
CA THR A 169 -14.03 9.74 7.98
C THR A 169 -14.81 9.49 6.69
N LEU A 170 -15.23 8.25 6.46
CA LEU A 170 -16.04 7.90 5.30
C LEU A 170 -17.41 8.61 5.35
N PRO A 171 -17.92 9.08 4.20
CA PRO A 171 -19.24 9.69 4.12
C PRO A 171 -20.36 8.64 4.19
N VAL A 172 -21.60 9.10 4.38
CA VAL A 172 -22.80 8.26 4.37
C VAL A 172 -23.57 8.31 3.04
N ASP A 173 -23.22 9.23 2.15
CA ASP A 173 -23.95 9.54 0.91
C ASP A 173 -23.72 8.55 -0.24
N GLN A 174 -23.13 7.40 0.07
CA GLN A 174 -22.85 6.33 -0.89
C GLN A 174 -21.90 6.73 -2.04
N LYS A 175 -21.19 7.86 -1.89
CA LYS A 175 -20.18 8.34 -2.84
C LYS A 175 -18.80 8.23 -2.24
N ILE A 176 -17.89 7.60 -2.96
CA ILE A 176 -16.52 7.44 -2.48
C ILE A 176 -15.50 7.57 -3.61
N ARG A 177 -14.33 8.09 -3.26
CA ARG A 177 -13.16 8.13 -4.14
C ARG A 177 -12.06 7.29 -3.54
N ILE A 178 -11.57 6.32 -4.30
CA ILE A 178 -10.48 5.43 -3.89
C ILE A 178 -9.34 5.63 -4.88
N ALA A 179 -8.16 6.03 -4.38
CA ALA A 179 -6.93 6.02 -5.17
C ALA A 179 -6.25 4.66 -5.05
N PHE A 180 -5.51 4.25 -6.09
CA PHE A 180 -4.77 3.01 -6.04
C PHE A 180 -3.52 3.04 -6.93
N GLY A 181 -2.58 2.17 -6.63
CA GLY A 181 -1.38 1.97 -7.43
C GLY A 181 -0.43 0.93 -6.86
N THR A 182 0.67 0.72 -7.55
CA THR A 182 1.62 -0.36 -7.29
C THR A 182 3.06 0.11 -7.53
N CYS A 183 4.02 -0.72 -7.21
CA CYS A 183 5.44 -0.60 -7.56
C CYS A 183 6.10 0.77 -7.25
N PRO A 184 5.84 1.41 -6.08
CA PRO A 184 6.67 2.54 -5.68
C PRO A 184 8.11 2.10 -5.39
N HIS A 185 8.35 0.84 -5.13
CA HIS A 185 9.61 0.33 -4.59
C HIS A 185 10.04 1.15 -3.35
N ARG A 186 11.24 0.95 -2.85
CA ARG A 186 11.73 1.64 -1.64
C ARG A 186 12.03 3.13 -1.84
N TRP A 187 11.94 3.65 -3.07
CA TRP A 187 12.22 5.07 -3.37
C TRP A 187 11.01 5.88 -3.83
N GLY A 188 10.02 5.28 -4.49
CA GLY A 188 8.93 6.01 -5.14
C GLY A 188 8.01 6.77 -4.20
N LEU A 189 7.86 6.29 -2.96
CA LEU A 189 7.07 6.99 -1.94
C LEU A 189 7.71 8.33 -1.47
N GLY A 190 8.93 8.63 -1.94
CA GLY A 190 9.54 9.95 -1.83
C GLY A 190 9.15 10.95 -2.92
N ASN A 191 8.41 10.53 -3.96
CA ASN A 191 7.99 11.40 -5.05
C ASN A 191 6.92 12.42 -4.58
N GLN A 192 7.37 13.65 -4.29
CA GLN A 192 6.48 14.71 -3.78
C GLN A 192 5.41 15.11 -4.80
N LYS A 193 5.71 15.13 -6.10
CA LYS A 193 4.72 15.47 -7.13
C LYS A 193 3.54 14.49 -7.14
N GLN A 194 3.87 13.21 -7.05
CA GLN A 194 2.86 12.14 -6.98
C GLN A 194 2.02 12.25 -5.72
N ALA A 195 2.67 12.40 -4.55
CA ALA A 195 1.99 12.55 -3.27
C ALA A 195 1.05 13.77 -3.26
N ASP A 196 1.53 14.94 -3.70
CA ASP A 196 0.73 16.16 -3.78
C ASP A 196 -0.45 16.00 -4.73
N ARG A 197 -0.27 15.29 -5.84
CA ARG A 197 -1.34 15.01 -6.78
C ARG A 197 -2.42 14.15 -6.16
N ILE A 198 -2.07 13.05 -5.50
CA ILE A 198 -3.02 12.19 -4.80
C ILE A 198 -3.75 12.97 -3.70
N LEU A 199 -3.03 13.73 -2.88
CA LEU A 199 -3.61 14.58 -1.82
C LEU A 199 -4.60 15.60 -2.38
N LYS A 200 -4.32 16.21 -3.53
CA LYS A 200 -5.21 17.16 -4.20
C LYS A 200 -6.55 16.53 -4.61
N HIS A 201 -6.55 15.25 -4.95
CA HIS A 201 -7.75 14.50 -5.32
C HIS A 201 -8.59 14.11 -4.10
N LYS A 202 -8.04 14.18 -2.89
CA LYS A 202 -8.73 13.90 -1.61
C LYS A 202 -9.44 12.53 -1.62
N PRO A 203 -8.76 11.44 -1.96
CA PRO A 203 -9.39 10.13 -1.89
C PRO A 203 -9.71 9.76 -0.44
N SER A 204 -10.75 8.97 -0.25
CA SER A 204 -11.13 8.44 1.06
C SER A 204 -10.20 7.33 1.55
N ALA A 205 -9.50 6.68 0.62
CA ALA A 205 -8.51 5.65 0.87
C ALA A 205 -7.51 5.54 -0.29
N LEU A 206 -6.32 5.01 0.01
CA LEU A 206 -5.30 4.63 -0.95
C LEU A 206 -5.03 3.13 -0.83
N LEU A 207 -5.24 2.39 -1.92
CA LEU A 207 -4.87 0.98 -2.02
C LEU A 207 -3.51 0.86 -2.69
N MET A 208 -2.58 0.18 -2.03
CA MET A 208 -1.25 -0.10 -2.59
C MET A 208 -0.99 -1.61 -2.53
N TYR A 209 -0.64 -2.21 -3.65
CA TYR A 209 -0.53 -3.67 -3.73
C TYR A 209 0.66 -4.08 -4.61
N GLY A 210 1.76 -4.36 -3.93
CA GLY A 210 2.99 -4.86 -4.51
C GLY A 210 4.11 -3.84 -4.63
N ASP A 211 5.32 -4.32 -4.34
CA ASP A 211 6.61 -3.60 -4.44
C ASP A 211 6.61 -2.27 -3.68
N LEU A 212 6.23 -2.31 -2.40
CA LEU A 212 5.83 -1.11 -1.67
C LEU A 212 6.98 -0.33 -1.04
N GLY A 213 7.88 -1.00 -0.33
CA GLY A 213 8.85 -0.24 0.45
C GLY A 213 10.08 -1.01 0.86
N SER A 214 10.05 -2.33 0.81
CA SER A 214 11.22 -3.19 0.93
C SER A 214 11.55 -3.80 -0.43
N GLN A 215 12.81 -4.14 -0.67
CA GLN A 215 13.20 -4.68 -1.97
C GLN A 215 14.33 -5.69 -1.85
N ASP A 216 14.05 -6.95 -2.26
CA ASP A 216 15.04 -8.00 -2.48
C ASP A 216 15.94 -8.27 -1.25
N LYS A 217 15.33 -8.40 -0.07
CA LYS A 217 16.06 -8.64 1.19
C LYS A 217 16.08 -10.09 1.64
N ASN A 218 15.39 -10.98 0.90
CA ASN A 218 15.23 -12.36 1.28
C ASN A 218 14.77 -12.51 2.75
N GLU A 219 15.44 -13.34 3.55
CA GLU A 219 15.14 -13.53 4.96
C GLU A 219 15.80 -12.48 5.90
N HIS A 220 16.47 -11.47 5.34
CA HIS A 220 17.17 -10.47 6.15
C HIS A 220 16.21 -9.43 6.72
N VAL A 221 15.46 -9.81 7.76
CA VAL A 221 14.39 -8.96 8.35
C VAL A 221 14.88 -7.61 8.88
N GLY A 222 16.16 -7.49 9.25
CA GLY A 222 16.75 -6.20 9.61
C GLY A 222 16.80 -5.23 8.42
N LYS A 223 17.22 -5.72 7.24
CA LYS A 223 17.27 -4.88 6.03
C LYS A 223 15.88 -4.55 5.48
N HIS A 224 14.90 -5.46 5.59
CA HIS A 224 13.50 -5.12 5.31
C HIS A 224 13.06 -3.91 6.16
N ARG A 225 13.38 -3.92 7.47
CA ARG A 225 13.06 -2.79 8.36
C ARG A 225 13.80 -1.51 8.00
N SER A 226 15.06 -1.61 7.60
CA SER A 226 15.84 -0.45 7.13
C SER A 226 15.23 0.18 5.88
N ASP A 227 14.79 -0.61 4.91
CA ASP A 227 14.09 -0.09 3.74
C ASP A 227 12.78 0.61 4.12
N TYR A 228 11.97 0.04 5.01
CA TYR A 228 10.77 0.72 5.54
C TYR A 228 11.12 1.99 6.33
N GLN A 229 12.30 2.06 6.95
CA GLN A 229 12.74 3.28 7.61
C GLN A 229 13.02 4.41 6.61
N ILE A 230 13.53 4.12 5.41
CA ILE A 230 13.68 5.13 4.33
C ILE A 230 12.31 5.72 3.99
N ARG A 231 11.31 4.86 3.76
CA ARG A 231 9.92 5.26 3.49
C ARG A 231 9.41 6.22 4.58
N ASP A 232 9.58 5.84 5.85
CA ASP A 232 9.05 6.58 6.99
C ASP A 232 9.70 7.96 7.17
N LEU A 233 10.89 8.17 6.60
CA LEU A 233 11.61 9.43 6.63
C LEU A 233 11.31 10.35 5.43
N PHE A 234 10.61 9.88 4.39
CA PHE A 234 10.22 10.74 3.27
C PHE A 234 9.09 11.70 3.64
N PRO A 235 9.27 13.04 3.50
CA PRO A 235 8.18 14.01 3.74
C PRO A 235 6.94 13.76 2.87
N ALA A 236 7.13 13.31 1.62
CA ALA A 236 6.06 12.96 0.69
C ALA A 236 5.17 11.84 1.28
N TRP A 237 5.78 10.78 1.78
CA TRP A 237 5.08 9.69 2.44
C TRP A 237 4.39 10.14 3.73
N GLN A 238 5.07 10.90 4.58
CA GLN A 238 4.51 11.41 5.83
C GLN A 238 3.23 12.23 5.60
N SER A 239 3.23 13.11 4.58
CA SER A 239 2.03 13.89 4.24
C SER A 239 0.91 13.03 3.68
N LEU A 240 1.22 12.05 2.84
CA LEU A 240 0.25 11.14 2.24
C LEU A 240 -0.37 10.22 3.29
N SER A 241 0.45 9.45 4.00
CA SER A 241 0.00 8.46 5.00
C SER A 241 -0.62 9.08 6.24
N GLY A 242 -0.21 10.29 6.61
CA GLY A 242 -0.79 11.06 7.70
C GLY A 242 -2.13 11.73 7.37
N SER A 243 -2.59 11.67 6.11
CA SER A 243 -3.83 12.32 5.65
C SER A 243 -4.80 11.39 4.95
N ILE A 244 -4.31 10.31 4.32
CA ILE A 244 -5.13 9.35 3.58
C ILE A 244 -4.93 7.97 4.18
N PRO A 245 -5.99 7.31 4.65
CA PRO A 245 -5.91 5.92 5.12
C PRO A 245 -5.40 4.99 4.02
N THR A 246 -4.37 4.19 4.35
CA THR A 246 -3.73 3.28 3.40
C THR A 246 -4.06 1.82 3.73
N PHE A 247 -4.23 1.01 2.67
CA PHE A 247 -4.45 -0.42 2.73
C PHE A 247 -3.45 -1.08 1.78
N THR A 248 -2.75 -2.12 2.24
CA THR A 248 -1.60 -2.62 1.51
C THR A 248 -1.55 -4.13 1.42
N SER A 249 -1.08 -4.66 0.29
CA SER A 249 -0.59 -6.02 0.14
C SER A 249 0.76 -6.02 -0.57
N TRP A 250 1.52 -7.07 -0.40
CA TRP A 250 2.85 -7.19 -1.01
C TRP A 250 2.85 -7.81 -2.40
N ASP A 251 4.02 -7.74 -3.06
CA ASP A 251 4.37 -8.62 -4.16
C ASP A 251 5.76 -9.23 -3.92
N ASP A 252 6.46 -9.72 -4.93
CA ASP A 252 7.70 -10.51 -4.82
C ASP A 252 8.85 -9.73 -4.17
N HIS A 253 9.07 -8.48 -4.55
CA HIS A 253 10.14 -7.65 -4.01
C HIS A 253 9.99 -7.34 -2.50
N ASP A 254 8.77 -7.15 -2.01
CA ASP A 254 8.50 -7.00 -0.56
C ASP A 254 8.60 -8.33 0.19
N TYR A 255 8.34 -9.44 -0.51
CA TYR A 255 8.27 -10.77 0.09
C TYR A 255 9.67 -11.35 0.33
N PHE A 256 10.41 -11.70 -0.69
CA PHE A 256 11.79 -12.19 -0.61
C PHE A 256 12.70 -11.52 -1.63
N ASP A 257 12.45 -11.75 -2.92
CA ASP A 257 13.28 -11.33 -4.05
C ASP A 257 12.46 -11.51 -5.33
N ASN A 258 12.90 -10.93 -6.43
CA ASN A 258 12.23 -10.96 -7.74
C ASN A 258 11.72 -12.36 -8.10
N ASP A 259 10.47 -12.48 -8.51
CA ASP A 259 9.72 -13.69 -8.86
C ASP A 259 9.62 -14.75 -7.72
N ARG A 260 9.99 -14.44 -6.48
CA ARG A 260 9.92 -15.39 -5.37
C ARG A 260 8.51 -15.51 -4.79
N SER A 261 8.17 -16.73 -4.40
CA SER A 261 6.87 -17.07 -3.79
C SER A 261 6.95 -18.37 -2.98
N GLY A 262 5.93 -18.66 -2.17
CA GLY A 262 5.89 -19.84 -1.33
C GLY A 262 7.02 -19.88 -0.29
N ILE A 263 7.67 -21.02 -0.15
CA ILE A 263 8.94 -21.14 0.59
C ILE A 263 10.05 -21.28 -0.47
N PRO A 264 10.81 -20.20 -0.78
CA PRO A 264 11.82 -20.28 -1.81
C PRO A 264 12.92 -21.29 -1.44
N LYS A 265 13.60 -21.84 -2.44
CA LYS A 265 14.70 -22.79 -2.23
C LYS A 265 15.74 -22.21 -1.26
N ASN A 266 16.22 -23.00 -0.33
CA ASN A 266 17.18 -22.67 0.74
C ASN A 266 16.59 -21.85 1.91
N PHE A 267 15.28 -21.59 1.95
CA PHE A 267 14.60 -20.93 3.06
C PHE A 267 13.62 -21.87 3.74
N THR A 268 13.13 -21.48 4.90
CA THR A 268 12.24 -22.25 5.76
C THR A 268 10.91 -21.52 6.01
N ASN A 269 9.92 -22.24 6.53
CA ASN A 269 8.68 -21.61 6.97
C ASN A 269 8.91 -20.54 8.07
N LYS A 270 9.97 -20.73 8.89
CA LYS A 270 10.35 -19.75 9.91
C LYS A 270 10.81 -18.42 9.30
N ASP A 271 11.58 -18.50 8.19
CA ASP A 271 12.02 -17.30 7.47
C ASP A 271 10.83 -16.57 6.84
N ARG A 272 9.93 -17.34 6.21
CA ARG A 272 8.68 -16.82 5.65
C ARG A 272 7.81 -16.10 6.69
N LEU A 273 7.60 -16.70 7.85
CA LEU A 273 6.88 -16.09 8.97
C LEU A 273 7.57 -14.84 9.51
N ALA A 274 8.90 -14.81 9.52
CA ALA A 274 9.66 -13.65 9.96
C ALA A 274 9.50 -12.46 8.99
N VAL A 275 9.56 -12.69 7.68
CA VAL A 275 9.30 -11.65 6.66
C VAL A 275 7.86 -11.14 6.78
N ARG A 276 6.86 -12.05 6.87
CA ARG A 276 5.46 -11.69 7.11
C ARG A 276 5.29 -10.79 8.33
N LYS A 277 5.98 -11.11 9.43
CA LYS A 277 5.93 -10.30 10.66
C LYS A 277 6.43 -8.88 10.43
N VAL A 278 7.51 -8.70 9.67
CA VAL A 278 7.98 -7.34 9.32
C VAL A 278 6.91 -6.57 8.56
N PHE A 279 6.34 -7.18 7.53
CA PHE A 279 5.27 -6.54 6.74
C PHE A 279 4.08 -6.15 7.62
N SER A 280 3.58 -7.07 8.46
CA SER A 280 2.45 -6.81 9.34
C SER A 280 2.69 -5.68 10.36
N GLN A 281 3.93 -5.47 10.76
CA GLN A 281 4.33 -4.41 11.69
C GLN A 281 4.65 -3.08 10.98
N ALA A 282 4.94 -3.12 9.67
CA ALA A 282 5.26 -1.94 8.88
C ALA A 282 4.01 -1.21 8.34
N TRP A 283 2.84 -1.85 8.34
CA TRP A 283 1.62 -1.32 7.74
C TRP A 283 0.44 -1.33 8.72
N ASN A 284 -0.55 -0.46 8.48
CA ASN A 284 -1.72 -0.27 9.35
C ASN A 284 -2.98 -0.93 8.77
N ASN A 285 -2.87 -2.18 8.35
CA ASN A 285 -3.96 -2.97 7.78
C ASN A 285 -4.98 -3.43 8.85
N PRO A 286 -6.23 -3.73 8.47
CA PRO A 286 -7.28 -4.18 9.41
C PRO A 286 -7.02 -5.57 9.99
N SER A 287 -6.42 -6.46 9.19
CA SER A 287 -6.02 -7.81 9.58
C SER A 287 -4.84 -8.27 8.71
N VAL A 288 -4.30 -9.44 9.00
CA VAL A 288 -3.11 -9.97 8.32
C VAL A 288 -3.30 -11.47 8.08
N GLY A 289 -3.88 -11.83 6.95
CA GLY A 289 -4.11 -13.21 6.52
C GLY A 289 -4.89 -14.03 7.53
N PHE A 290 -4.54 -15.30 7.68
CA PHE A 290 -4.97 -16.11 8.81
C PHE A 290 -4.27 -15.63 10.08
N ASN A 291 -5.04 -15.44 11.16
CA ASN A 291 -4.52 -14.96 12.44
C ASN A 291 -3.76 -16.04 13.23
N ASP A 292 -3.31 -17.09 12.55
CA ASP A 292 -2.58 -18.23 13.10
C ASP A 292 -1.29 -18.51 12.27
N ASP A 293 -0.65 -19.65 12.52
CA ASP A 293 0.60 -20.06 11.88
C ASP A 293 0.45 -20.39 10.38
N ARG A 294 -0.78 -20.44 9.84
CA ARG A 294 -0.99 -20.55 8.38
C ARG A 294 -0.48 -19.33 7.64
N GLY A 295 -0.59 -18.16 8.24
CA GLY A 295 0.02 -16.92 7.76
C GLY A 295 -0.73 -16.21 6.65
N GLY A 296 0.03 -15.65 5.69
CA GLY A 296 -0.48 -14.74 4.64
C GLY A 296 -0.73 -13.33 5.13
N ILE A 297 -1.05 -12.43 4.18
CA ILE A 297 -1.32 -11.00 4.51
C ILE A 297 -2.63 -10.49 3.91
N PHE A 298 -3.40 -11.36 3.28
CA PHE A 298 -4.69 -11.02 2.65
C PHE A 298 -5.73 -10.58 3.68
N PHE A 299 -6.68 -9.77 3.26
CA PHE A 299 -7.82 -9.33 4.07
C PHE A 299 -8.95 -8.76 3.22
N ARG A 300 -10.13 -8.61 3.85
CA ARG A 300 -11.24 -7.82 3.30
C ARG A 300 -11.51 -6.62 4.20
N THR A 301 -11.88 -5.51 3.60
CA THR A 301 -12.39 -4.31 4.29
C THR A 301 -13.55 -3.70 3.54
N ARG A 302 -14.33 -2.86 4.23
CA ARG A 302 -15.45 -2.13 3.63
C ARG A 302 -15.12 -0.64 3.55
N LEU A 303 -15.20 -0.09 2.36
CA LEU A 303 -15.03 1.34 2.09
C LEU A 303 -16.31 1.91 1.47
N GLY A 304 -17.21 2.42 2.31
CA GLY A 304 -18.52 2.90 1.86
C GLY A 304 -19.29 1.83 1.07
N PRO A 305 -19.66 2.09 -0.20
CA PRO A 305 -20.37 1.15 -1.05
C PRO A 305 -19.49 0.04 -1.65
N CYS A 306 -18.20 -0.01 -1.32
CA CYS A 306 -17.26 -0.97 -1.90
C CYS A 306 -16.78 -1.98 -0.86
N ASP A 307 -16.81 -3.28 -1.19
CA ASP A 307 -15.98 -4.28 -0.55
C ASP A 307 -14.62 -4.32 -1.24
N VAL A 308 -13.55 -4.27 -0.48
CA VAL A 308 -12.16 -4.33 -0.99
C VAL A 308 -11.52 -5.60 -0.46
N ILE A 309 -11.08 -6.46 -1.36
CA ILE A 309 -10.38 -7.71 -1.07
C ILE A 309 -8.92 -7.55 -1.54
N MET A 310 -8.00 -7.52 -0.58
CA MET A 310 -6.58 -7.44 -0.84
C MET A 310 -5.99 -8.85 -0.78
N LEU A 311 -5.51 -9.38 -1.91
CA LEU A 311 -4.98 -10.74 -2.00
C LEU A 311 -3.50 -10.80 -1.62
N ASP A 312 -3.08 -11.98 -1.21
CA ASP A 312 -1.68 -12.39 -1.06
C ASP A 312 -1.32 -13.36 -2.18
N ASN A 313 -0.68 -12.86 -3.22
CA ASN A 313 -0.31 -13.66 -4.39
C ASN A 313 1.09 -14.30 -4.29
N ARG A 314 1.77 -14.24 -3.12
CA ARG A 314 3.13 -14.75 -2.94
C ARG A 314 3.24 -15.84 -1.86
N TYR A 315 2.64 -15.65 -0.71
CA TYR A 315 2.87 -16.47 0.48
C TYR A 315 2.50 -17.95 0.29
N PHE A 316 1.35 -18.22 -0.32
CA PHE A 316 0.81 -19.58 -0.50
C PHE A 316 1.09 -20.20 -1.87
N ARG A 317 1.70 -19.45 -2.79
CA ARG A 317 1.91 -19.89 -4.15
C ARG A 317 2.77 -21.16 -4.18
N THR A 318 2.28 -22.18 -4.89
CA THR A 318 2.99 -23.44 -5.15
C THR A 318 3.17 -23.63 -6.63
N GLY A 319 4.05 -24.55 -7.05
CA GLY A 319 4.21 -24.95 -8.46
C GLY A 319 3.12 -25.89 -8.98
N GLU A 320 2.11 -26.20 -8.17
CA GLU A 320 1.03 -27.12 -8.51
C GLU A 320 -0.10 -26.40 -9.26
N LYS A 321 -0.95 -27.17 -9.96
CA LYS A 321 -2.21 -26.66 -10.51
C LYS A 321 -3.07 -26.06 -9.41
N ARG A 322 -3.71 -24.91 -9.70
CA ARG A 322 -4.52 -24.13 -8.73
C ARG A 322 -3.70 -23.65 -7.52
N GLY A 323 -2.40 -23.52 -7.74
CA GLY A 323 -1.45 -23.17 -6.68
C GLY A 323 -1.15 -21.69 -6.54
N PHE A 324 -1.82 -20.78 -7.26
CA PHE A 324 -1.49 -19.36 -7.25
C PHE A 324 -1.77 -18.70 -5.90
N LEU A 325 -2.96 -18.91 -5.33
CA LEU A 325 -3.33 -18.42 -3.99
C LEU A 325 -3.20 -19.50 -2.91
N GLY A 326 -2.99 -20.76 -3.30
CA GLY A 326 -3.14 -21.90 -2.42
C GLY A 326 -4.60 -22.15 -1.98
N ASN A 327 -4.91 -23.39 -1.61
CA ASN A 327 -6.30 -23.80 -1.33
C ASN A 327 -6.96 -22.97 -0.22
N GLY A 328 -6.25 -22.71 0.88
CA GLY A 328 -6.83 -21.99 2.02
C GLY A 328 -7.28 -20.57 1.68
N GLN A 329 -6.45 -19.81 0.95
CA GLN A 329 -6.85 -18.45 0.55
C GLN A 329 -7.90 -18.47 -0.57
N THR A 330 -7.87 -19.46 -1.46
CA THR A 330 -8.88 -19.59 -2.51
C THR A 330 -10.28 -19.84 -1.93
N GLU A 331 -10.41 -20.73 -0.97
CA GLU A 331 -11.69 -20.98 -0.31
C GLU A 331 -12.13 -19.76 0.52
N TRP A 332 -11.22 -19.14 1.25
CA TRP A 332 -11.50 -17.88 1.93
C TRP A 332 -12.02 -16.80 0.95
N LEU A 333 -11.39 -16.66 -0.22
CA LEU A 333 -11.82 -15.68 -1.24
C LEU A 333 -13.24 -15.97 -1.73
N LYS A 334 -13.57 -17.23 -2.01
CA LYS A 334 -14.93 -17.63 -2.41
C LYS A 334 -15.97 -17.31 -1.33
N GLU A 335 -15.66 -17.59 -0.06
CA GLU A 335 -16.50 -17.24 1.07
C GLU A 335 -16.71 -15.72 1.17
N GLN A 336 -15.62 -14.93 1.03
CA GLN A 336 -15.73 -13.47 1.08
C GLN A 336 -16.58 -12.92 -0.06
N LEU A 337 -16.43 -13.45 -1.28
CA LEU A 337 -17.21 -13.03 -2.44
C LEU A 337 -18.72 -13.26 -2.24
N LEU A 338 -19.12 -14.36 -1.62
CA LEU A 338 -20.52 -14.63 -1.28
C LEU A 338 -21.05 -13.73 -0.16
N ASP A 339 -20.17 -13.30 0.77
CA ASP A 339 -20.54 -12.45 1.91
C ASP A 339 -20.44 -10.94 1.61
N CYS A 340 -19.90 -10.53 0.47
CA CYS A 340 -19.84 -9.14 0.06
C CYS A 340 -21.23 -8.51 -0.06
N LYS A 341 -21.40 -7.29 0.47
CA LYS A 341 -22.67 -6.55 0.49
C LYS A 341 -22.55 -5.20 -0.23
N GLY A 342 -21.35 -4.86 -0.74
CA GLY A 342 -21.11 -3.67 -1.51
C GLY A 342 -21.75 -3.68 -2.88
N GLU A 343 -22.00 -2.50 -3.41
CA GLU A 343 -22.41 -2.35 -4.81
C GLU A 343 -21.29 -2.76 -5.76
N PHE A 344 -20.03 -2.57 -5.32
CA PHE A 344 -18.83 -2.98 -6.04
C PHE A 344 -17.90 -3.80 -5.15
N ILE A 345 -17.20 -4.75 -5.78
CA ILE A 345 -16.20 -5.61 -5.16
C ILE A 345 -14.87 -5.36 -5.88
N ILE A 346 -13.93 -4.74 -5.19
CA ILE A 346 -12.60 -4.44 -5.72
C ILE A 346 -11.66 -5.54 -5.24
N ILE A 347 -11.07 -6.29 -6.17
CA ILE A 347 -10.12 -7.36 -5.84
C ILE A 347 -8.74 -6.94 -6.35
N THR A 348 -7.76 -6.83 -5.45
CA THR A 348 -6.38 -6.48 -5.81
C THR A 348 -5.50 -7.71 -5.88
N CYS A 349 -4.58 -7.72 -6.86
CA CYS A 349 -3.53 -8.71 -6.98
C CYS A 349 -2.21 -7.98 -7.28
N GLY A 350 -1.12 -8.37 -6.64
CA GLY A 350 0.20 -7.76 -6.88
C GLY A 350 0.69 -7.91 -8.32
N THR A 351 0.19 -8.93 -9.04
CA THR A 351 0.52 -9.18 -10.45
C THR A 351 -0.74 -9.21 -11.32
N MET A 352 -0.56 -9.39 -12.65
CA MET A 352 -1.65 -9.38 -13.63
C MET A 352 -2.60 -10.58 -13.49
N TRP A 353 -3.90 -10.35 -13.73
CA TRP A 353 -4.92 -11.39 -13.87
C TRP A 353 -4.83 -12.08 -15.24
N THR A 354 -4.49 -11.33 -16.29
CA THR A 354 -4.33 -11.83 -17.66
C THR A 354 -2.87 -12.19 -17.94
N ASP A 355 -2.63 -12.88 -19.07
CA ASP A 355 -1.31 -13.19 -19.60
C ASP A 355 -0.94 -12.36 -20.85
N HIS A 356 -1.73 -11.34 -21.17
CA HIS A 356 -1.65 -10.61 -22.43
C HIS A 356 -0.32 -9.87 -22.65
N ILE A 357 0.34 -9.44 -21.58
CA ILE A 357 1.65 -8.78 -21.62
C ILE A 357 2.71 -9.50 -20.81
N SER A 358 2.35 -10.55 -20.13
CA SER A 358 3.28 -11.37 -19.39
C SER A 358 4.13 -12.17 -20.37
N LYS A 359 5.43 -11.86 -20.45
CA LYS A 359 6.39 -12.76 -21.13
C LYS A 359 6.60 -14.05 -20.33
N GLY A 360 5.68 -14.33 -19.44
CA GLY A 360 5.50 -15.66 -19.10
C GLY A 360 5.51 -16.09 -17.69
N LYS A 361 5.81 -15.53 -16.66
CA LYS A 361 5.95 -16.32 -15.44
C LYS A 361 4.99 -15.94 -14.35
N ASP A 362 4.62 -14.69 -14.25
CA ASP A 362 4.18 -14.14 -13.00
C ASP A 362 2.73 -13.71 -12.92
N SER A 363 2.08 -13.53 -14.06
CA SER A 363 0.64 -13.27 -14.07
C SER A 363 -0.15 -14.51 -13.65
N TRP A 364 -1.29 -14.30 -13.01
CA TRP A 364 -2.18 -15.41 -12.66
C TRP A 364 -2.61 -16.19 -13.91
N GLY A 365 -2.99 -15.48 -14.98
CA GLY A 365 -3.40 -16.09 -16.23
C GLY A 365 -2.36 -16.98 -16.88
N LYS A 366 -1.06 -16.76 -16.64
CA LYS A 366 0.02 -17.61 -17.15
C LYS A 366 0.44 -18.67 -16.16
N PHE A 367 0.55 -18.32 -14.88
CA PHE A 367 1.04 -19.23 -13.86
C PHE A 367 0.02 -20.33 -13.53
N ASP A 368 -1.24 -19.95 -13.39
CA ASP A 368 -2.34 -20.83 -12.97
C ASP A 368 -3.63 -20.48 -13.71
N PRO A 369 -3.70 -20.70 -15.03
CA PRO A 369 -4.87 -20.37 -15.82
C PRO A 369 -6.13 -21.14 -15.38
N GLU A 370 -5.96 -22.38 -14.91
CA GLU A 370 -7.09 -23.21 -14.44
C GLU A 370 -7.69 -22.64 -13.15
N GLY A 371 -6.88 -22.27 -12.17
CA GLY A 371 -7.36 -21.67 -10.91
C GLY A 371 -8.02 -20.32 -11.11
N ARG A 372 -7.48 -19.48 -12.02
CA ARG A 372 -8.12 -18.21 -12.40
C ARG A 372 -9.49 -18.46 -13.06
N GLU A 373 -9.54 -19.41 -14.00
CA GLU A 373 -10.76 -19.75 -14.72
C GLU A 373 -11.84 -20.26 -13.75
N GLU A 374 -11.47 -21.10 -12.80
CA GLU A 374 -12.37 -21.59 -11.77
C GLU A 374 -12.96 -20.47 -10.91
N LEU A 375 -12.15 -19.46 -10.57
CA LEU A 375 -12.62 -18.29 -9.84
C LEU A 375 -13.61 -17.48 -10.67
N PHE A 376 -13.32 -17.25 -11.95
CA PHE A 376 -14.23 -16.52 -12.85
C PHE A 376 -15.56 -17.26 -13.01
N GLN A 377 -15.53 -18.55 -13.22
CA GLN A 377 -16.74 -19.39 -13.27
C GLN A 377 -17.52 -19.37 -11.96
N PHE A 378 -16.82 -19.34 -10.81
CA PHE A 378 -17.45 -19.20 -9.51
C PHE A 378 -18.23 -17.89 -9.39
N ILE A 379 -17.62 -16.76 -9.82
CA ILE A 379 -18.26 -15.43 -9.82
C ILE A 379 -19.49 -15.45 -10.75
N GLU A 380 -19.34 -15.99 -11.96
CA GLU A 380 -20.43 -16.09 -12.95
C GLU A 380 -21.57 -16.97 -12.44
N LYS A 381 -21.27 -18.18 -11.97
CA LYS A 381 -22.26 -19.15 -11.46
C LYS A 381 -23.10 -18.59 -10.29
N ASN A 382 -22.46 -17.84 -9.41
CA ASN A 382 -23.10 -17.23 -8.25
C ASN A 382 -23.66 -15.83 -8.55
N ARG A 383 -23.54 -15.34 -9.80
CA ARG A 383 -23.98 -14.02 -10.25
C ARG A 383 -23.50 -12.89 -9.33
N ILE A 384 -22.23 -12.96 -8.90
CA ILE A 384 -21.65 -11.96 -8.01
C ILE A 384 -21.43 -10.66 -8.78
N PRO A 385 -22.14 -9.57 -8.43
CA PRO A 385 -22.13 -8.35 -9.23
C PRO A 385 -21.00 -7.40 -8.85
N GLY A 386 -20.67 -6.46 -9.72
CA GLY A 386 -19.85 -5.30 -9.41
C GLY A 386 -18.36 -5.59 -9.23
N VAL A 387 -17.84 -6.71 -9.75
CA VAL A 387 -16.44 -7.12 -9.58
C VAL A 387 -15.52 -6.31 -10.49
N LEU A 388 -14.50 -5.69 -9.88
CA LEU A 388 -13.39 -4.96 -10.52
C LEU A 388 -12.07 -5.59 -10.12
N LEU A 389 -11.18 -5.83 -11.09
CA LEU A 389 -9.88 -6.45 -10.89
C LEU A 389 -8.78 -5.38 -10.99
N LEU A 390 -7.99 -5.25 -9.93
CA LEU A 390 -6.81 -4.39 -9.92
C LEU A 390 -5.55 -5.24 -9.93
N SER A 391 -4.57 -4.85 -10.75
CA SER A 391 -3.33 -5.59 -10.97
C SER A 391 -2.08 -4.71 -10.91
N GLY A 392 -0.91 -5.31 -10.80
CA GLY A 392 0.39 -4.66 -10.69
C GLY A 392 1.51 -5.39 -11.43
N ASP A 393 2.77 -5.15 -11.01
CA ASP A 393 4.02 -5.79 -11.44
C ASP A 393 4.60 -5.27 -12.79
N ARG A 394 3.79 -4.83 -13.73
CA ARG A 394 4.31 -4.48 -15.08
C ARG A 394 4.97 -3.11 -15.19
N HIS A 395 4.93 -2.29 -14.14
CA HIS A 395 5.58 -0.98 -14.04
C HIS A 395 5.13 0.05 -15.08
N GLY A 396 4.12 -0.26 -15.87
CA GLY A 396 3.48 0.63 -16.82
C GLY A 396 1.97 0.50 -16.68
N ALA A 397 1.22 1.52 -17.03
CA ALA A 397 -0.23 1.46 -16.97
C ALA A 397 -0.79 0.66 -18.12
N CYS A 398 -1.66 -0.30 -17.84
CA CYS A 398 -2.43 -1.02 -18.86
C CYS A 398 -3.75 -1.51 -18.29
N GLY A 399 -4.73 -1.69 -19.16
CA GLY A 399 -6.03 -2.24 -18.79
C GLY A 399 -6.58 -3.13 -19.88
N PHE A 400 -7.38 -4.10 -19.47
CA PHE A 400 -7.95 -5.09 -20.36
C PHE A 400 -9.41 -5.37 -20.04
N ARG A 401 -10.18 -5.65 -21.09
CA ARG A 401 -11.41 -6.42 -20.98
C ARG A 401 -11.06 -7.90 -20.97
N ILE A 402 -11.84 -8.67 -20.25
CA ILE A 402 -11.73 -10.14 -20.21
C ILE A 402 -13.12 -10.70 -20.56
N PRO A 403 -13.47 -10.75 -21.87
CA PRO A 403 -14.76 -11.26 -22.30
C PRO A 403 -14.89 -12.74 -21.98
N ARG A 404 -16.11 -13.15 -21.58
CA ARG A 404 -16.45 -14.49 -21.16
C ARG A 404 -17.41 -15.17 -22.12
N PRO A 405 -17.37 -16.49 -22.25
CA PRO A 405 -18.34 -17.24 -23.06
C PRO A 405 -19.81 -17.04 -22.62
N SER A 406 -20.04 -16.72 -21.34
CA SER A 406 -21.36 -16.38 -20.79
C SER A 406 -21.93 -15.05 -21.31
N GLY A 407 -21.12 -14.23 -22.01
CA GLY A 407 -21.43 -12.86 -22.37
C GLY A 407 -21.05 -11.84 -21.32
N HIS A 408 -20.58 -12.25 -20.13
CA HIS A 408 -20.03 -11.35 -19.13
C HIS A 408 -18.66 -10.79 -19.58
N THR A 409 -18.24 -9.66 -18.98
CA THR A 409 -16.90 -9.11 -19.18
C THR A 409 -16.33 -8.66 -17.86
N PHE A 410 -15.18 -9.21 -17.45
CA PHE A 410 -14.39 -8.64 -16.38
C PHE A 410 -13.50 -7.51 -16.90
N TYR A 411 -13.10 -6.61 -16.01
CA TYR A 411 -12.23 -5.49 -16.31
C TYR A 411 -11.02 -5.51 -15.38
N GLU A 412 -9.82 -5.46 -15.96
CA GLU A 412 -8.56 -5.42 -15.25
C GLU A 412 -7.89 -4.06 -15.45
N PHE A 413 -7.42 -3.45 -14.36
CA PHE A 413 -6.76 -2.16 -14.37
C PHE A 413 -5.42 -2.20 -13.64
N GLU A 414 -4.33 -1.89 -14.33
CA GLU A 414 -3.04 -1.55 -13.74
C GLU A 414 -2.76 -0.06 -13.95
N ALA A 415 -2.49 0.65 -12.86
CA ALA A 415 -2.42 2.12 -12.86
C ALA A 415 -1.00 2.68 -13.04
N ALA A 416 -0.03 1.88 -13.43
CA ALA A 416 1.38 2.24 -13.43
C ALA A 416 1.97 2.34 -12.01
N THR A 417 3.13 2.97 -11.91
CA THR A 417 3.90 3.02 -10.68
C THR A 417 3.66 4.30 -9.89
N LEU A 418 3.60 4.15 -8.58
CA LEU A 418 3.51 5.25 -7.62
C LEU A 418 4.89 5.92 -7.39
N GLY A 419 5.56 6.31 -8.47
CA GLY A 419 6.83 7.02 -8.43
C GLY A 419 8.07 6.14 -8.35
N GLY A 420 7.91 4.82 -8.41
CA GLY A 420 9.02 3.88 -8.39
C GLY A 420 9.68 3.67 -9.75
N ARG A 421 9.76 2.40 -10.16
CA ARG A 421 10.29 2.03 -11.47
C ARG A 421 9.20 2.14 -12.53
N SER A 422 9.39 2.95 -13.56
CA SER A 422 8.48 2.99 -14.71
C SER A 422 8.94 2.02 -15.80
N GLY A 423 8.03 1.22 -16.31
CA GLY A 423 8.29 0.19 -17.31
C GLY A 423 7.51 0.36 -18.61
N PRO A 424 7.81 -0.47 -19.62
CA PRO A 424 7.12 -0.42 -20.89
C PRO A 424 5.85 -1.29 -20.88
N ALA A 425 4.69 -0.71 -20.66
CA ALA A 425 3.42 -1.38 -20.94
C ALA A 425 2.90 -1.14 -22.37
N SER A 426 3.63 -0.38 -23.19
CA SER A 426 3.18 0.04 -24.53
C SER A 426 2.85 -1.13 -25.47
N GLY A 427 3.44 -2.31 -25.26
CA GLY A 427 3.11 -3.54 -26.00
C GLY A 427 1.69 -4.05 -25.76
N ALA A 428 1.05 -3.68 -24.67
CA ALA A 428 -0.30 -4.11 -24.32
C ALA A 428 -1.35 -3.68 -25.34
N MET A 429 -1.19 -2.52 -25.99
CA MET A 429 -2.13 -2.03 -27.01
C MET A 429 -2.22 -2.90 -28.27
N LYS A 430 -1.31 -3.85 -28.44
CA LYS A 430 -1.40 -4.83 -29.54
C LYS A 430 -2.46 -5.90 -29.29
N HIS A 431 -2.90 -6.06 -28.05
CA HIS A 431 -3.95 -7.02 -27.71
C HIS A 431 -5.34 -6.43 -28.07
N PRO A 432 -6.25 -7.20 -28.70
CA PRO A 432 -7.56 -6.69 -29.13
C PRO A 432 -8.45 -6.25 -27.97
N ASP A 433 -8.26 -6.82 -26.78
CA ASP A 433 -9.02 -6.47 -25.59
C ASP A 433 -8.35 -5.39 -24.72
N ALA A 434 -7.27 -4.78 -25.19
CA ALA A 434 -6.63 -3.69 -24.46
C ALA A 434 -7.53 -2.44 -24.44
N LEU A 435 -7.66 -1.85 -23.25
CA LEU A 435 -8.35 -0.59 -23.03
C LEU A 435 -7.40 0.60 -23.14
N TYR A 436 -6.23 0.47 -22.55
CA TYR A 436 -5.16 1.48 -22.59
C TYR A 436 -3.80 0.83 -22.30
N ALA A 437 -2.72 1.52 -22.75
CA ALA A 437 -1.36 1.19 -22.35
C ALA A 437 -0.46 2.42 -22.41
N PHE A 438 0.23 2.69 -21.31
CA PHE A 438 1.19 3.78 -21.18
C PHE A 438 2.46 3.27 -20.51
N GLY A 439 3.58 3.42 -21.18
CA GLY A 439 4.91 3.16 -20.63
C GLY A 439 5.57 4.44 -20.11
N SER A 440 6.66 4.27 -19.37
CA SER A 440 7.53 5.37 -18.88
C SER A 440 6.75 6.51 -18.20
N THR A 441 5.77 6.16 -17.37
CA THR A 441 4.87 7.12 -16.73
C THR A 441 4.73 6.85 -15.22
N TYR A 442 4.60 7.92 -14.44
CA TYR A 442 4.19 7.89 -13.05
C TYR A 442 2.74 8.33 -12.96
N ALA A 443 1.89 7.44 -12.49
CA ALA A 443 0.46 7.66 -12.45
C ALA A 443 -0.17 6.89 -11.27
N PHE A 444 -1.41 7.19 -10.98
CA PHE A 444 -2.25 6.41 -10.07
C PHE A 444 -3.63 6.22 -10.68
N GLY A 445 -4.29 5.14 -10.30
CA GLY A 445 -5.68 4.90 -10.61
C GLY A 445 -6.59 5.57 -9.60
N GLU A 446 -7.76 5.99 -10.03
CA GLU A 446 -8.81 6.53 -9.18
C GLU A 446 -10.15 5.93 -9.56
N LEU A 447 -10.83 5.34 -8.58
CA LEU A 447 -12.21 4.90 -8.70
C LEU A 447 -13.11 5.93 -8.03
N ASN A 448 -13.96 6.59 -8.80
CA ASN A 448 -15.04 7.42 -8.28
C ASN A 448 -16.32 6.59 -8.34
N VAL A 449 -16.85 6.23 -7.18
CA VAL A 449 -18.06 5.41 -7.05
C VAL A 449 -19.21 6.30 -6.64
N ASP A 450 -20.32 6.18 -7.36
CA ASP A 450 -21.61 6.77 -7.00
C ASP A 450 -22.68 5.67 -6.94
N ALA A 451 -22.94 5.20 -5.72
CA ALA A 451 -23.95 4.18 -5.46
C ALA A 451 -25.30 4.79 -5.03
N SER A 452 -25.46 6.12 -5.14
CA SER A 452 -26.74 6.79 -4.96
C SER A 452 -27.61 6.78 -6.22
N LEU A 453 -27.06 6.38 -7.35
CA LEU A 453 -27.77 6.27 -8.63
C LEU A 453 -28.67 5.03 -8.65
N PRO A 454 -29.79 5.03 -9.43
CA PRO A 454 -30.63 3.85 -9.60
C PRO A 454 -29.89 2.61 -10.11
N ASP A 455 -28.90 2.81 -10.98
CA ASP A 455 -27.90 1.81 -11.36
C ASP A 455 -26.54 2.38 -10.93
N PRO A 456 -25.94 1.88 -9.83
CA PRO A 456 -24.68 2.37 -9.31
C PRO A 456 -23.57 2.42 -10.37
N GLU A 457 -22.78 3.47 -10.35
CA GLU A 457 -21.71 3.70 -11.33
C GLU A 457 -20.35 3.80 -10.65
N VAL A 458 -19.33 3.22 -11.28
CA VAL A 458 -17.92 3.44 -10.99
C VAL A 458 -17.23 4.05 -12.20
N LYS A 459 -16.58 5.18 -11.98
CA LYS A 459 -15.73 5.83 -12.97
C LYS A 459 -14.27 5.59 -12.63
N TYR A 460 -13.58 4.80 -13.43
CA TYR A 460 -12.13 4.66 -13.39
C TYR A 460 -11.44 5.81 -14.11
N ARG A 461 -10.37 6.34 -13.52
CA ARG A 461 -9.46 7.29 -14.16
C ARG A 461 -8.01 6.91 -13.90
N LEU A 462 -7.20 6.96 -14.95
CA LEU A 462 -5.74 6.90 -14.85
C LEU A 462 -5.21 8.34 -14.86
N ILE A 463 -4.53 8.74 -13.79
CA ILE A 463 -4.12 10.13 -13.57
C ILE A 463 -2.59 10.20 -13.46
N HIS A 464 -1.97 10.90 -14.38
CA HIS A 464 -0.53 11.17 -14.38
C HIS A 464 -0.14 12.12 -13.24
N GLU A 465 1.10 12.07 -12.75
CA GLU A 465 1.59 12.96 -11.68
C GLU A 465 1.43 14.46 -12.01
N SER A 466 1.41 14.85 -13.28
CA SER A 466 1.11 16.23 -13.71
C SER A 466 -0.36 16.63 -13.50
N GLY A 467 -1.26 15.65 -13.28
CA GLY A 467 -2.70 15.82 -13.17
C GLY A 467 -3.46 15.63 -14.49
N LYS A 468 -2.78 15.26 -15.57
CA LYS A 468 -3.45 14.89 -16.84
C LYS A 468 -4.17 13.56 -16.63
N VAL A 469 -5.44 13.49 -17.00
CA VAL A 469 -6.18 12.23 -17.13
C VAL A 469 -5.73 11.56 -18.43
N LEU A 470 -5.09 10.40 -18.29
CA LEU A 470 -4.57 9.63 -19.44
C LEU A 470 -5.63 8.72 -20.03
N TYR A 471 -6.52 8.20 -19.19
CA TYR A 471 -7.62 7.32 -19.58
C TYR A 471 -8.79 7.46 -18.60
N GLU A 472 -9.99 7.30 -19.10
CA GLU A 472 -11.23 7.30 -18.29
C GLU A 472 -12.22 6.27 -18.85
N LEU A 473 -12.91 5.55 -17.95
CA LEU A 473 -13.97 4.60 -18.27
C LEU A 473 -15.02 4.62 -17.17
N SER A 474 -16.30 4.77 -17.53
CA SER A 474 -17.43 4.58 -16.62
C SER A 474 -18.05 3.22 -16.87
N LEU A 475 -18.40 2.53 -15.79
CA LEU A 475 -19.05 1.21 -15.78
C LEU A 475 -20.20 1.23 -14.79
N LYS A 476 -21.36 0.77 -15.23
CA LYS A 476 -22.53 0.58 -14.37
C LYS A 476 -22.48 -0.78 -13.67
N ARG A 477 -23.10 -0.88 -12.52
CA ARG A 477 -23.17 -2.14 -11.79
C ARG A 477 -23.87 -3.24 -12.61
N SER A 478 -24.89 -2.87 -13.40
CA SER A 478 -25.58 -3.81 -14.30
C SER A 478 -24.64 -4.41 -15.35
N GLU A 479 -23.68 -3.62 -15.90
CA GLU A 479 -22.67 -4.09 -16.86
C GLU A 479 -21.64 -5.02 -16.22
N LEU A 480 -21.45 -4.92 -14.90
CA LEU A 480 -20.56 -5.75 -14.10
C LEU A 480 -21.28 -6.89 -13.38
N THR A 481 -22.52 -7.20 -13.80
CA THR A 481 -23.31 -8.29 -13.24
C THR A 481 -23.37 -9.43 -14.26
N PRO A 482 -22.89 -10.64 -13.89
CA PRO A 482 -23.01 -11.79 -14.79
C PRO A 482 -24.47 -12.06 -15.20
N PRO A 483 -24.73 -12.41 -16.47
CA PRO A 483 -26.06 -12.71 -16.97
C PRO A 483 -26.71 -13.91 -16.25
N ALA A 484 -28.00 -14.08 -16.45
CA ALA A 484 -28.79 -15.17 -15.83
C ALA A 484 -28.44 -16.55 -16.42
#